data_1eb0e668fbe220350eaf710d236ae140
#
_entry.id   1eb0e668fbe220350eaf710d236ae140
#
_cell.length_a   1.000
_cell.length_b   1.000
_cell.length_c   1.000
_cell.angle_alpha   90.00
_cell.angle_beta   90.00
_cell.angle_gamma   90.00
#
_symmetry.space_group_name_H-M   'P 1'
#
loop_
_entity.id
_entity.type
_entity.pdbx_description
1 polymer ?
#
loop_
_entity_poly.entity_id
_entity_poly.type
_entity_poly.pdbx_seq_one_letter_code
_entity_poly.pdbx_strand_id
1 'polypeptide(L)'
;MGSDRPVQEAENRLERFNADRERLLAEVERRVVARKVDEARAGGDASLEYVLNDVAYCEIRRLEASGKAAQTERWRELSRRLLAMTEADKEDELRGLVRHYGKDVVGNFDPRVYKFATGVAPSLLGFVFSPIGSLREGMAAIGNLDARIHADGELAVARACAERGTIVVTPTHSSNMDSPAIGLGLLRAGLPPTTYGAGKNLFTNPFISFFMRNLGAYRVDRRLRFELYKDVLKEYSTVLLEHGYHSLFFPGGTRCRSNIIEKNLKLGLLGTTVTAYKNSVREGAPNKRIYIVPATINYRLVLEAETLIDDYLAETGKSRYIITDDEFSRLGRLVEFFRKILAHEGSVIVRFGRPLDPFGNDVTDDGESIDRQGRAVDPASYVRGADGEVTDDDQRDAEYTRALGRRLAAAYPRLTVFHATHLVARATYDAISAAQGTRDVYRLLRLPAQQLAVGLDKVVDQLVRLRARLADHPAYGAEHPLLASQPAREIVDDAVRGLSTYHTRPILTRRASTVQVDDVKLLYYYQNRTAHIPPEAS
;
A
#
# COMPACT_ATOMS: atom_id res chain seq x y z
N MET A 1 21.33 -19.22 -31.04
CA MET A 1 21.23 -20.36 -30.11
C MET A 1 21.70 -19.86 -28.75
N GLY A 2 20.80 -19.27 -27.99
CA GLY A 2 21.01 -18.81 -26.61
C GLY A 2 20.39 -19.82 -25.69
N SER A 3 21.16 -20.38 -24.78
CA SER A 3 20.76 -21.41 -23.83
C SER A 3 19.75 -20.84 -22.82
N ASP A 4 18.50 -21.25 -22.96
CA ASP A 4 17.53 -21.22 -21.86
C ASP A 4 18.04 -22.10 -20.71
N ARG A 5 18.76 -21.52 -19.76
CA ARG A 5 18.90 -22.11 -18.45
C ARG A 5 17.59 -21.84 -17.71
N PRO A 6 16.92 -22.91 -17.17
CA PRO A 6 15.80 -22.69 -16.28
C PRO A 6 16.29 -21.83 -15.10
N VAL A 7 15.56 -20.73 -14.83
CA VAL A 7 15.73 -19.94 -13.62
C VAL A 7 15.63 -20.90 -12.46
N GLN A 8 16.75 -21.15 -11.76
CA GLN A 8 16.74 -21.87 -10.49
C GLN A 8 15.74 -21.12 -9.61
N GLU A 9 14.67 -21.80 -9.22
CA GLU A 9 13.69 -21.26 -8.26
C GLU A 9 14.46 -20.83 -7.02
N ALA A 10 14.62 -19.52 -6.85
CA ALA A 10 15.15 -18.95 -5.62
C ALA A 10 14.26 -19.50 -4.51
N GLU A 11 14.87 -20.24 -3.57
CA GLU A 11 14.16 -20.96 -2.51
C GLU A 11 13.19 -20.00 -1.81
N ASN A 12 11.91 -20.23 -2.00
CA ASN A 12 10.88 -19.32 -1.49
C ASN A 12 10.89 -19.38 0.04
N ARG A 13 11.56 -18.45 0.69
CA ARG A 13 11.74 -18.42 2.15
C ARG A 13 10.41 -18.49 2.90
N LEU A 14 9.31 -17.98 2.31
CA LEU A 14 7.98 -18.10 2.91
C LEU A 14 7.50 -19.54 3.07
N GLU A 15 8.03 -20.51 2.33
CA GLU A 15 7.69 -21.92 2.52
C GLU A 15 8.13 -22.44 3.89
N ARG A 16 9.18 -21.86 4.47
CA ARG A 16 9.68 -22.18 5.82
C ARG A 16 8.99 -21.38 6.92
N PHE A 17 8.18 -20.37 6.56
CA PHE A 17 7.63 -19.42 7.50
C PHE A 17 6.88 -20.08 8.66
N ASN A 18 6.05 -21.09 8.38
CA ASN A 18 5.29 -21.79 9.41
C ASN A 18 6.16 -22.62 10.35
N ALA A 19 7.27 -23.17 9.87
CA ALA A 19 8.24 -23.89 10.72
C ALA A 19 9.01 -22.91 11.62
N ASP A 20 9.34 -21.73 11.12
CA ASP A 20 10.08 -20.69 11.85
C ASP A 20 9.19 -19.86 12.81
N ARG A 21 7.88 -19.90 12.65
CA ARG A 21 6.92 -19.00 13.31
C ARG A 21 7.07 -18.91 14.82
N GLU A 22 7.16 -20.05 15.51
CA GLU A 22 7.27 -20.05 16.98
C GLU A 22 8.63 -19.49 17.42
N ARG A 23 9.71 -19.77 16.69
CA ARG A 23 11.04 -19.21 16.94
C ARG A 23 11.05 -17.69 16.76
N LEU A 24 10.45 -17.20 15.67
CA LEU A 24 10.34 -15.75 15.40
C LEU A 24 9.53 -15.05 16.50
N LEU A 25 8.41 -15.63 16.95
CA LEU A 25 7.61 -15.08 18.03
C LEU A 25 8.36 -15.07 19.37
N ALA A 26 9.10 -16.13 19.68
CA ALA A 26 9.92 -16.17 20.90
C ALA A 26 11.03 -15.12 20.88
N GLU A 27 11.60 -14.85 19.71
CA GLU A 27 12.60 -13.79 19.55
C GLU A 27 11.99 -12.40 19.73
N VAL A 28 10.82 -12.13 19.12
CA VAL A 28 10.07 -10.88 19.33
C VAL A 28 9.75 -10.67 20.82
N GLU A 29 9.23 -11.72 21.49
CA GLU A 29 8.93 -11.67 22.92
C GLU A 29 10.18 -11.30 23.73
N ARG A 30 11.27 -12.02 23.53
CA ARG A 30 12.53 -11.78 24.23
C ARG A 30 13.03 -10.34 24.05
N ARG A 31 13.04 -9.85 22.81
CA ARG A 31 13.57 -8.51 22.49
C ARG A 31 12.69 -7.39 23.04
N VAL A 32 11.36 -7.48 22.90
CA VAL A 32 10.43 -6.46 23.40
C VAL A 32 10.46 -6.42 24.94
N VAL A 33 10.43 -7.59 25.61
CA VAL A 33 10.50 -7.66 27.08
C VAL A 33 11.82 -7.09 27.58
N ALA A 34 12.97 -7.51 27.03
CA ALA A 34 14.28 -7.03 27.43
C ALA A 34 14.36 -5.50 27.30
N ARG A 35 13.96 -4.95 26.15
CA ARG A 35 13.95 -3.49 25.94
C ARG A 35 13.09 -2.76 26.96
N LYS A 36 11.87 -3.22 27.26
CA LYS A 36 10.99 -2.58 28.25
C LYS A 36 11.52 -2.66 29.68
N VAL A 37 12.16 -3.76 30.03
CA VAL A 37 12.82 -3.91 31.33
C VAL A 37 14.02 -2.98 31.45
N ASP A 38 14.83 -2.87 30.40
CA ASP A 38 16.00 -1.99 30.39
C ASP A 38 15.59 -0.50 30.42
N GLU A 39 14.55 -0.10 29.65
CA GLU A 39 13.95 1.23 29.70
C GLU A 39 13.47 1.56 31.12
N ALA A 40 12.78 0.64 31.79
CA ALA A 40 12.29 0.83 33.15
C ALA A 40 13.44 0.96 34.19
N ARG A 41 14.52 0.18 34.04
CA ARG A 41 15.71 0.24 34.91
C ARG A 41 16.52 1.52 34.74
N ALA A 42 16.52 2.10 33.53
CA ALA A 42 17.21 3.35 33.24
C ALA A 42 16.56 4.59 33.90
N GLY A 43 15.43 4.44 34.59
CA GLY A 43 14.76 5.50 35.33
C GLY A 43 14.00 6.50 34.45
N GLY A 44 13.64 6.11 33.24
CA GLY A 44 12.77 6.90 32.35
C GLY A 44 11.30 6.90 32.81
N ASP A 45 10.46 7.72 32.13
CA ASP A 45 9.03 7.85 32.41
C ASP A 45 8.21 6.55 32.20
N ALA A 46 8.84 5.48 31.71
CA ALA A 46 8.21 4.22 31.33
C ALA A 46 8.53 3.08 32.30
N SER A 47 8.08 3.17 33.56
CA SER A 47 8.09 2.02 34.47
C SER A 47 7.25 0.86 33.90
N LEU A 48 7.54 -0.39 34.28
CA LEU A 48 6.72 -1.55 33.88
C LEU A 48 5.25 -1.36 34.31
N GLU A 49 5.04 -0.76 35.48
CA GLU A 49 3.70 -0.41 35.96
C GLU A 49 2.96 0.53 34.99
N TYR A 50 3.64 1.59 34.53
CA TYR A 50 3.06 2.52 33.55
C TYR A 50 2.67 1.79 32.26
N VAL A 51 3.57 0.98 31.69
CA VAL A 51 3.32 0.21 30.45
C VAL A 51 2.12 -0.70 30.60
N LEU A 52 2.04 -1.47 31.70
CA LEU A 52 0.95 -2.41 31.95
C LEU A 52 -0.39 -1.68 32.18
N ASN A 53 -0.36 -0.55 32.89
CA ASN A 53 -1.55 0.26 33.16
C ASN A 53 -2.05 0.95 31.87
N ASP A 54 -1.17 1.45 31.00
CA ASP A 54 -1.55 2.03 29.71
C ASP A 54 -2.25 1.00 28.83
N VAL A 55 -1.73 -0.23 28.76
CA VAL A 55 -2.37 -1.34 28.05
C VAL A 55 -3.75 -1.63 28.62
N ALA A 56 -3.87 -1.78 29.94
CA ALA A 56 -5.13 -2.08 30.58
C ALA A 56 -6.18 -0.97 30.34
N TYR A 57 -5.79 0.28 30.51
CA TYR A 57 -6.63 1.45 30.25
C TYR A 57 -7.13 1.49 28.80
N CYS A 58 -6.24 1.34 27.84
CA CYS A 58 -6.58 1.38 26.41
C CYS A 58 -7.50 0.22 26.02
N GLU A 59 -7.28 -0.99 26.56
CA GLU A 59 -8.12 -2.16 26.29
C GLU A 59 -9.52 -2.00 26.92
N ILE A 60 -9.63 -1.47 28.15
CA ILE A 60 -10.92 -1.16 28.76
C ILE A 60 -11.70 -0.20 27.86
N ARG A 61 -11.10 0.92 27.48
CA ARG A 61 -11.74 1.93 26.61
C ARG A 61 -12.17 1.33 25.26
N ARG A 62 -11.35 0.49 24.65
CA ARG A 62 -11.65 -0.19 23.40
C ARG A 62 -12.83 -1.14 23.51
N LEU A 63 -12.87 -1.94 24.57
CA LEU A 63 -13.93 -2.92 24.80
C LEU A 63 -15.26 -2.24 25.13
N GLU A 64 -15.25 -1.20 25.95
CA GLU A 64 -16.43 -0.38 26.25
C GLU A 64 -17.01 0.27 24.99
N ALA A 65 -16.17 0.90 24.17
CA ALA A 65 -16.58 1.50 22.90
C ALA A 65 -17.13 0.48 21.88
N SER A 66 -16.77 -0.81 22.03
CA SER A 66 -17.25 -1.91 21.18
C SER A 66 -18.47 -2.63 21.74
N GLY A 67 -19.08 -2.15 22.83
CA GLY A 67 -20.22 -2.80 23.50
C GLY A 67 -19.87 -4.12 24.20
N LYS A 68 -18.57 -4.38 24.47
CA LYS A 68 -18.08 -5.60 25.11
C LYS A 68 -17.62 -5.38 26.55
N ALA A 69 -18.35 -4.56 27.28
CA ALA A 69 -17.99 -4.17 28.66
C ALA A 69 -17.76 -5.37 29.61
N ALA A 70 -18.47 -6.49 29.41
CA ALA A 70 -18.24 -7.71 30.21
C ALA A 70 -16.84 -8.31 30.08
N GLN A 71 -16.11 -7.97 29.01
CA GLN A 71 -14.73 -8.46 28.79
C GLN A 71 -13.67 -7.54 29.42
N THR A 72 -14.05 -6.45 30.08
CA THR A 72 -13.11 -5.50 30.70
C THR A 72 -12.59 -5.96 32.05
N GLU A 73 -13.23 -6.94 32.68
CA GLU A 73 -12.91 -7.31 34.08
C GLU A 73 -11.44 -7.75 34.26
N ARG A 74 -10.91 -8.57 33.35
CA ARG A 74 -9.48 -8.92 33.35
C ARG A 74 -8.56 -7.70 33.41
N TRP A 75 -8.86 -6.69 32.63
CA TRP A 75 -8.04 -5.48 32.54
C TRP A 75 -8.19 -4.58 33.77
N ARG A 76 -9.39 -4.50 34.33
CA ARG A 76 -9.65 -3.80 35.60
C ARG A 76 -8.96 -4.49 36.75
N GLU A 77 -8.95 -5.82 36.77
CA GLU A 77 -8.24 -6.60 37.78
C GLU A 77 -6.74 -6.38 37.67
N LEU A 78 -6.18 -6.41 36.45
CA LEU A 78 -4.78 -6.08 36.23
C LEU A 78 -4.42 -4.72 36.82
N SER A 79 -5.16 -3.65 36.46
CA SER A 79 -4.92 -2.30 37.00
C SER A 79 -4.98 -2.24 38.52
N ARG A 80 -5.89 -2.99 39.15
CA ARG A 80 -6.00 -3.04 40.63
C ARG A 80 -4.82 -3.73 41.30
N ARG A 81 -4.25 -4.76 40.66
CA ARG A 81 -3.16 -5.56 41.20
C ARG A 81 -1.78 -4.94 41.01
N LEU A 82 -1.60 -4.04 40.04
CA LEU A 82 -0.28 -3.52 39.64
C LEU A 82 0.54 -2.97 40.81
N LEU A 83 -0.09 -2.23 41.75
CA LEU A 83 0.61 -1.65 42.93
C LEU A 83 1.13 -2.72 43.92
N ALA A 84 0.52 -3.89 43.95
CA ALA A 84 0.90 -4.98 44.84
C ALA A 84 1.83 -6.01 44.17
N MET A 85 2.08 -5.90 42.84
CA MET A 85 2.93 -6.81 42.09
C MET A 85 4.41 -6.50 42.30
N THR A 86 5.22 -7.55 42.43
CA THR A 86 6.70 -7.40 42.39
C THR A 86 7.15 -7.07 40.98
N GLU A 87 8.38 -6.60 40.80
CA GLU A 87 8.93 -6.34 39.44
C GLU A 87 8.99 -7.62 38.62
N ALA A 88 9.26 -8.77 39.23
CA ALA A 88 9.22 -10.07 38.55
C ALA A 88 7.81 -10.43 38.05
N ASP A 89 6.77 -10.20 38.88
CA ASP A 89 5.38 -10.41 38.47
C ASP A 89 4.98 -9.49 37.32
N LYS A 90 5.43 -8.22 37.34
CA LYS A 90 5.19 -7.24 36.27
C LYS A 90 5.89 -7.68 34.96
N GLU A 91 7.14 -8.18 35.05
CA GLU A 91 7.85 -8.71 33.89
C GLU A 91 7.14 -9.93 33.29
N ASP A 92 6.64 -10.85 34.12
CA ASP A 92 5.89 -12.02 33.65
C ASP A 92 4.56 -11.64 33.01
N GLU A 93 3.82 -10.66 33.57
CA GLU A 93 2.60 -10.12 32.95
C GLU A 93 2.92 -9.45 31.61
N LEU A 94 3.99 -8.63 31.56
CA LEU A 94 4.45 -8.01 30.31
C LEU A 94 4.76 -9.07 29.25
N ARG A 95 5.47 -10.13 29.63
CA ARG A 95 5.79 -11.29 28.76
C ARG A 95 4.52 -11.95 28.22
N GLY A 96 3.53 -12.14 29.10
CA GLY A 96 2.22 -12.66 28.73
C GLY A 96 1.49 -11.79 27.71
N LEU A 97 1.53 -10.46 27.87
CA LEU A 97 0.93 -9.51 26.95
C LEU A 97 1.64 -9.45 25.60
N VAL A 98 2.98 -9.42 25.59
CA VAL A 98 3.77 -9.45 24.36
C VAL A 98 3.48 -10.72 23.57
N ARG A 99 3.42 -11.86 24.22
CA ARG A 99 3.03 -13.14 23.60
C ARG A 99 1.60 -13.11 23.06
N HIS A 100 0.67 -12.51 23.79
CA HIS A 100 -0.72 -12.36 23.37
C HIS A 100 -0.82 -11.53 22.07
N TYR A 101 -0.19 -10.36 22.03
CA TYR A 101 -0.21 -9.50 20.84
C TYR A 101 0.61 -10.08 19.69
N GLY A 102 1.73 -10.72 19.97
CA GLY A 102 2.51 -11.44 18.97
C GLY A 102 1.70 -12.52 18.25
N LYS A 103 0.92 -13.32 18.99
CA LYS A 103 -0.01 -14.30 18.42
C LYS A 103 -1.17 -13.68 17.63
N ASP A 104 -1.63 -12.49 18.02
CA ASP A 104 -2.66 -11.77 17.23
C ASP A 104 -2.08 -11.19 15.94
N VAL A 105 -0.82 -10.74 15.96
CA VAL A 105 -0.12 -10.15 14.80
C VAL A 105 0.31 -11.20 13.79
N VAL A 106 0.85 -12.33 14.24
CA VAL A 106 1.54 -13.28 13.38
C VAL A 106 0.73 -13.75 12.18
N GLY A 107 1.38 -13.79 11.01
CA GLY A 107 0.84 -14.35 9.79
C GLY A 107 0.96 -15.88 9.71
N ASN A 108 0.52 -16.41 8.58
CA ASN A 108 0.67 -17.81 8.19
C ASN A 108 0.90 -17.86 6.67
N PHE A 109 1.60 -18.87 6.18
CA PHE A 109 1.78 -19.09 4.75
C PHE A 109 1.57 -20.55 4.39
N ASP A 110 0.66 -20.82 3.46
CA ASP A 110 0.44 -22.16 2.92
C ASP A 110 0.80 -22.18 1.43
N PRO A 111 1.88 -22.90 1.05
CA PRO A 111 2.29 -23.00 -0.35
C PRO A 111 1.21 -23.55 -1.29
N ARG A 112 0.30 -24.38 -0.79
CA ARG A 112 -0.80 -24.94 -1.58
C ARG A 112 -1.83 -23.85 -1.89
N VAL A 113 -2.18 -23.05 -0.87
CA VAL A 113 -3.08 -21.90 -1.03
C VAL A 113 -2.44 -20.85 -1.94
N TYR A 114 -1.14 -20.62 -1.82
CA TYR A 114 -0.41 -19.72 -2.71
C TYR A 114 -0.44 -20.21 -4.18
N LYS A 115 -0.11 -21.47 -4.43
CA LYS A 115 -0.20 -22.07 -5.78
C LYS A 115 -1.62 -22.03 -6.34
N PHE A 116 -2.62 -22.27 -5.50
CA PHE A 116 -4.03 -22.11 -5.89
C PHE A 116 -4.37 -20.66 -6.21
N ALA A 117 -4.01 -19.70 -5.34
CA ALA A 117 -4.30 -18.28 -5.53
C ALA A 117 -3.61 -17.66 -6.75
N THR A 118 -2.41 -18.15 -7.10
CA THR A 118 -1.63 -17.63 -8.23
C THR A 118 -1.89 -18.38 -9.54
N GLY A 119 -2.21 -19.67 -9.48
CA GLY A 119 -2.40 -20.51 -10.67
C GLY A 119 -3.85 -20.70 -11.07
N VAL A 120 -4.74 -20.94 -10.13
CA VAL A 120 -6.11 -21.36 -10.39
C VAL A 120 -7.14 -20.31 -10.00
N ALA A 121 -6.89 -19.54 -8.93
CA ALA A 121 -7.86 -18.58 -8.43
C ALA A 121 -8.19 -17.44 -9.42
N PRO A 122 -7.26 -16.90 -10.21
CA PRO A 122 -7.62 -15.97 -11.29
C PRO A 122 -8.64 -16.57 -12.26
N SER A 123 -8.53 -17.86 -12.52
CA SER A 123 -9.45 -18.63 -13.38
C SER A 123 -10.75 -19.00 -12.66
N LEU A 124 -10.68 -19.42 -11.40
CA LEU A 124 -11.84 -19.86 -10.59
C LEU A 124 -12.70 -18.73 -10.04
N LEU A 125 -12.12 -17.56 -9.77
CA LEU A 125 -12.91 -16.40 -9.39
C LEU A 125 -13.94 -16.04 -10.48
N GLY A 126 -13.58 -16.20 -11.75
CA GLY A 126 -14.54 -16.12 -12.85
C GLY A 126 -15.65 -17.17 -12.77
N PHE A 127 -15.33 -18.42 -12.43
CA PHE A 127 -16.26 -19.55 -12.42
C PHE A 127 -17.19 -19.59 -11.18
N VAL A 128 -16.66 -19.34 -9.98
CA VAL A 128 -17.46 -19.32 -8.73
C VAL A 128 -18.48 -18.18 -8.73
N PHE A 129 -18.23 -17.14 -9.52
CA PHE A 129 -19.04 -15.93 -9.55
C PHE A 129 -19.99 -15.82 -10.75
N SER A 130 -20.01 -16.80 -11.65
CA SER A 130 -21.00 -16.89 -12.73
C SER A 130 -21.60 -18.30 -12.83
N PRO A 131 -22.49 -18.69 -11.89
CA PRO A 131 -23.03 -20.04 -11.88
C PRO A 131 -24.06 -20.34 -13.01
N ILE A 132 -24.62 -19.30 -13.63
CA ILE A 132 -25.72 -19.49 -14.62
C ILE A 132 -25.59 -18.46 -15.73
N GLY A 133 -25.00 -18.81 -16.85
CA GLY A 133 -25.20 -18.03 -18.07
C GLY A 133 -24.02 -17.83 -18.99
N SER A 134 -23.34 -18.83 -19.30
CA SER A 134 -22.39 -18.97 -20.41
C SER A 134 -21.03 -19.54 -20.02
N LEU A 135 -20.98 -20.85 -19.99
CA LEU A 135 -19.69 -21.60 -19.90
C LEU A 135 -18.70 -21.13 -21.00
N ARG A 136 -19.19 -20.60 -22.09
CA ARG A 136 -18.39 -20.17 -23.24
C ARG A 136 -17.81 -18.76 -23.09
N GLU A 137 -18.58 -17.81 -22.56
CA GLU A 137 -18.10 -16.43 -22.28
C GLU A 137 -17.26 -16.39 -21.01
N GLY A 138 -17.57 -17.23 -20.00
CA GLY A 138 -16.81 -17.35 -18.75
C GLY A 138 -15.38 -17.82 -18.97
N MET A 139 -15.14 -18.84 -19.79
CA MET A 139 -13.79 -19.34 -20.05
C MET A 139 -12.93 -18.37 -20.88
N ALA A 140 -13.50 -17.65 -21.83
CA ALA A 140 -12.78 -16.63 -22.59
C ALA A 140 -12.45 -15.39 -21.74
N ALA A 141 -13.34 -15.02 -20.81
CA ALA A 141 -13.10 -13.92 -19.86
C ALA A 141 -12.00 -14.24 -18.84
N ILE A 142 -11.87 -15.50 -18.44
CA ILE A 142 -10.87 -16.00 -17.48
C ILE A 142 -9.43 -15.89 -18.04
N GLY A 143 -9.23 -16.25 -19.31
CA GLY A 143 -7.94 -16.08 -20.00
C GLY A 143 -7.50 -14.61 -20.12
N ASN A 144 -8.42 -13.68 -19.95
CA ASN A 144 -8.17 -12.24 -20.07
C ASN A 144 -7.74 -11.53 -18.76
N LEU A 145 -7.98 -12.10 -17.57
CA LEU A 145 -7.54 -11.46 -16.31
C LEU A 145 -6.01 -11.40 -16.24
N ASP A 146 -5.40 -12.46 -16.69
CA ASP A 146 -3.96 -12.58 -16.78
C ASP A 146 -3.34 -11.56 -17.75
N ALA A 147 -4.03 -11.21 -18.83
CA ALA A 147 -3.60 -10.21 -19.79
C ALA A 147 -3.79 -8.75 -19.31
N ARG A 148 -4.46 -8.52 -18.16
CA ARG A 148 -4.90 -7.19 -17.72
C ARG A 148 -4.09 -6.60 -16.56
N ILE A 149 -3.30 -7.41 -15.86
CA ILE A 149 -2.38 -6.91 -14.83
C ILE A 149 -0.97 -6.98 -15.40
N HIS A 150 -0.37 -5.82 -15.60
CA HIS A 150 0.96 -5.68 -16.15
C HIS A 150 1.92 -5.26 -15.04
N ALA A 151 3.09 -5.91 -14.99
CA ALA A 151 4.23 -5.46 -14.19
C ALA A 151 5.21 -4.72 -15.11
N ASP A 152 5.67 -3.55 -14.66
CA ASP A 152 6.49 -2.65 -15.44
C ASP A 152 7.54 -1.94 -14.55
N GLY A 153 8.53 -1.30 -15.13
CA GLY A 153 9.55 -0.51 -14.44
C GLY A 153 10.88 -1.24 -14.26
N GLU A 154 11.55 -1.02 -13.13
CA GLU A 154 12.92 -1.48 -12.84
C GLU A 154 12.96 -2.95 -12.38
N LEU A 155 12.31 -3.84 -13.13
CA LEU A 155 12.11 -5.24 -12.73
C LEU A 155 13.41 -6.03 -12.65
N ALA A 156 14.36 -5.78 -13.54
CA ALA A 156 15.64 -6.50 -13.55
C ALA A 156 16.44 -6.20 -12.28
N VAL A 157 16.52 -4.92 -11.90
CA VAL A 157 17.21 -4.49 -10.67
C VAL A 157 16.50 -5.00 -9.43
N ALA A 158 15.17 -4.94 -9.40
CA ALA A 158 14.39 -5.44 -8.27
C ALA A 158 14.59 -6.94 -8.05
N ARG A 159 14.66 -7.75 -9.12
CA ARG A 159 15.00 -9.19 -9.04
C ARG A 159 16.41 -9.43 -8.54
N ALA A 160 17.40 -8.74 -9.10
CA ALA A 160 18.79 -8.84 -8.65
C ALA A 160 18.93 -8.48 -7.15
N CYS A 161 18.21 -7.48 -6.67
CA CYS A 161 18.16 -7.13 -5.25
C CYS A 161 17.47 -8.22 -4.39
N ALA A 162 16.41 -8.84 -4.90
CA ALA A 162 15.71 -9.91 -4.19
C ALA A 162 16.56 -11.19 -4.02
N GLU A 163 17.45 -11.46 -4.98
CA GLU A 163 18.42 -12.57 -4.89
C GLU A 163 19.54 -12.29 -3.88
N ARG A 164 19.95 -11.04 -3.74
CA ARG A 164 21.08 -10.61 -2.89
C ARG A 164 20.68 -10.26 -1.46
N GLY A 165 19.43 -9.95 -1.22
CA GLY A 165 18.98 -9.50 0.09
C GLY A 165 17.48 -9.56 0.29
N THR A 166 17.02 -8.85 1.30
CA THR A 166 15.59 -8.76 1.64
C THR A 166 14.98 -7.55 0.95
N ILE A 167 13.93 -7.75 0.13
CA ILE A 167 13.19 -6.63 -0.45
C ILE A 167 11.98 -6.25 0.41
N VAL A 168 11.71 -4.95 0.47
CA VAL A 168 10.54 -4.37 1.10
C VAL A 168 9.80 -3.56 0.06
N VAL A 169 8.67 -4.08 -0.42
CA VAL A 169 7.87 -3.42 -1.44
C VAL A 169 6.94 -2.40 -0.79
N THR A 170 6.97 -1.17 -1.27
CA THR A 170 6.19 -0.05 -0.72
C THR A 170 5.28 0.55 -1.78
N PRO A 171 4.09 -0.05 -2.03
CA PRO A 171 3.17 0.45 -3.06
C PRO A 171 2.32 1.61 -2.57
N THR A 172 1.81 2.42 -3.52
CA THR A 172 0.70 3.35 -3.25
C THR A 172 -0.59 2.59 -2.93
N HIS A 173 -1.49 3.20 -2.12
CA HIS A 173 -2.73 2.57 -1.68
C HIS A 173 -3.96 3.35 -2.17
N SER A 174 -4.62 2.84 -3.21
CA SER A 174 -5.73 3.52 -3.89
C SER A 174 -7.05 2.76 -3.84
N SER A 175 -7.01 1.42 -3.68
CA SER A 175 -8.19 0.56 -3.73
C SER A 175 -8.08 -0.61 -2.75
N ASN A 176 -9.20 -1.20 -2.37
CA ASN A 176 -9.23 -2.48 -1.66
C ASN A 176 -8.63 -3.63 -2.52
N MET A 177 -8.58 -3.43 -3.84
CA MET A 177 -7.99 -4.38 -4.77
C MET A 177 -6.46 -4.32 -4.83
N ASP A 178 -5.82 -3.40 -4.10
CA ASP A 178 -4.36 -3.25 -4.15
C ASP A 178 -3.62 -4.51 -3.69
N SER A 179 -4.15 -5.22 -2.67
CA SER A 179 -3.50 -6.47 -2.20
C SER A 179 -3.47 -7.58 -3.26
N PRO A 180 -4.58 -7.96 -3.92
CA PRO A 180 -4.51 -8.91 -5.02
C PRO A 180 -3.77 -8.37 -6.25
N ALA A 181 -3.89 -7.07 -6.57
CA ALA A 181 -3.20 -6.47 -7.72
C ALA A 181 -1.68 -6.50 -7.55
N ILE A 182 -1.18 -6.12 -6.37
CA ILE A 182 0.27 -6.15 -6.11
C ILE A 182 0.78 -7.59 -6.00
N GLY A 183 0.01 -8.52 -5.44
CA GLY A 183 0.37 -9.94 -5.38
C GLY A 183 0.57 -10.54 -6.78
N LEU A 184 -0.34 -10.28 -7.70
CA LEU A 184 -0.21 -10.68 -9.12
C LEU A 184 0.89 -9.89 -9.83
N GLY A 185 1.07 -8.60 -9.50
CA GLY A 185 2.16 -7.77 -9.99
C GLY A 185 3.53 -8.33 -9.61
N LEU A 186 3.73 -8.77 -8.36
CA LEU A 186 4.96 -9.43 -7.92
C LEU A 186 5.23 -10.72 -8.69
N LEU A 187 4.21 -11.56 -8.83
CA LEU A 187 4.31 -12.80 -9.62
C LEU A 187 4.73 -12.52 -11.08
N ARG A 188 4.09 -11.53 -11.73
CA ARG A 188 4.42 -11.10 -13.10
C ARG A 188 5.81 -10.49 -13.23
N ALA A 189 6.22 -9.77 -12.20
CA ALA A 189 7.56 -9.22 -12.11
C ALA A 189 8.64 -10.28 -11.91
N GLY A 190 8.29 -11.54 -11.62
CA GLY A 190 9.23 -12.58 -11.21
C GLY A 190 9.87 -12.27 -9.85
N LEU A 191 9.16 -11.53 -9.00
CA LEU A 191 9.58 -11.21 -7.64
C LEU A 191 9.03 -12.23 -6.65
N PRO A 192 9.77 -12.53 -5.57
CA PRO A 192 9.32 -13.49 -4.57
C PRO A 192 8.06 -13.00 -3.86
N PRO A 193 7.23 -13.94 -3.35
CA PRO A 193 6.11 -13.58 -2.49
C PRO A 193 6.61 -12.95 -1.20
N THR A 194 5.78 -12.06 -0.62
CA THR A 194 6.12 -11.26 0.55
C THR A 194 5.20 -11.54 1.72
N THR A 195 5.69 -11.38 2.95
CA THR A 195 4.81 -11.11 4.08
C THR A 195 4.20 -9.72 3.92
N TYR A 196 2.99 -9.47 4.39
CA TYR A 196 2.39 -8.16 4.28
C TYR A 196 1.46 -7.79 5.42
N GLY A 197 1.48 -6.50 5.82
CA GLY A 197 0.63 -5.95 6.86
C GLY A 197 -0.79 -5.71 6.35
N ALA A 198 -1.78 -6.39 6.93
CA ALA A 198 -3.17 -6.25 6.56
C ALA A 198 -4.04 -5.79 7.73
N GLY A 199 -4.95 -4.84 7.47
CA GLY A 199 -5.89 -4.36 8.48
C GLY A 199 -6.77 -5.47 9.03
N LYS A 200 -6.95 -5.53 10.35
CA LYS A 200 -7.73 -6.59 11.05
C LYS A 200 -9.17 -6.69 10.55
N ASN A 201 -9.75 -5.62 10.06
CA ASN A 201 -11.08 -5.58 9.43
C ASN A 201 -11.21 -6.52 8.22
N LEU A 202 -10.13 -6.74 7.45
CA LEU A 202 -10.13 -7.66 6.30
C LEU A 202 -10.27 -9.13 6.72
N PHE A 203 -10.02 -9.45 7.99
CA PHE A 203 -10.15 -10.80 8.55
C PHE A 203 -11.55 -11.09 9.11
N THR A 204 -12.50 -10.18 9.00
CA THR A 204 -13.89 -10.40 9.48
C THR A 204 -14.72 -11.26 8.53
N ASN A 205 -14.43 -11.20 7.22
CA ASN A 205 -15.06 -12.06 6.23
C ASN A 205 -14.33 -13.42 6.19
N PRO A 206 -15.00 -14.57 6.42
CA PRO A 206 -14.34 -15.88 6.49
C PRO A 206 -13.57 -16.27 5.23
N PHE A 207 -14.11 -15.97 4.05
CA PHE A 207 -13.47 -16.28 2.76
C PHE A 207 -12.20 -15.45 2.56
N ILE A 208 -12.29 -14.13 2.72
CA ILE A 208 -11.14 -13.23 2.62
C ILE A 208 -10.11 -13.58 3.70
N SER A 209 -10.56 -13.82 4.92
CA SER A 209 -9.71 -14.22 6.05
C SER A 209 -8.92 -15.50 5.76
N PHE A 210 -9.52 -16.48 5.09
CA PHE A 210 -8.83 -17.71 4.72
C PHE A 210 -7.63 -17.42 3.80
N PHE A 211 -7.82 -16.64 2.73
CA PHE A 211 -6.73 -16.29 1.82
C PHE A 211 -5.71 -15.39 2.52
N MET A 212 -6.15 -14.32 3.18
CA MET A 212 -5.25 -13.40 3.87
C MET A 212 -4.34 -14.13 4.87
N ARG A 213 -4.91 -15.03 5.68
CA ARG A 213 -4.14 -15.80 6.64
C ARG A 213 -3.10 -16.71 5.98
N ASN A 214 -3.45 -17.36 4.87
CA ASN A 214 -2.60 -18.38 4.25
C ASN A 214 -1.67 -17.85 3.16
N LEU A 215 -1.68 -16.53 2.90
CA LEU A 215 -0.83 -15.88 1.91
C LEU A 215 0.22 -14.94 2.52
N GLY A 216 0.56 -15.11 3.81
CA GLY A 216 1.61 -14.33 4.45
C GLY A 216 1.15 -13.02 5.09
N ALA A 217 -0.16 -12.76 5.17
CA ALA A 217 -0.66 -11.55 5.82
C ALA A 217 -0.51 -11.63 7.34
N TYR A 218 0.14 -10.63 7.93
CA TYR A 218 0.09 -10.39 9.37
C TYR A 218 -0.93 -9.30 9.70
N ARG A 219 -1.53 -9.40 10.91
CA ARG A 219 -2.65 -8.54 11.26
C ARG A 219 -2.19 -7.22 11.88
N VAL A 220 -2.75 -6.12 11.41
CA VAL A 220 -2.54 -4.79 11.97
C VAL A 220 -3.88 -4.26 12.52
N ASP A 221 -4.03 -4.24 13.84
CA ASP A 221 -5.21 -3.65 14.49
C ASP A 221 -4.96 -2.17 14.80
N ARG A 222 -5.46 -1.29 13.91
CA ARG A 222 -5.32 0.17 14.04
C ARG A 222 -6.06 0.79 15.22
N ARG A 223 -6.91 0.01 15.90
CA ARG A 223 -7.63 0.43 17.12
C ARG A 223 -6.75 0.31 18.35
N LEU A 224 -5.71 -0.54 18.30
CA LEU A 224 -4.72 -0.69 19.34
C LEU A 224 -3.65 0.39 19.16
N ARG A 225 -3.76 1.49 19.93
CA ARG A 225 -2.92 2.68 19.76
C ARG A 225 -1.83 2.84 20.82
N PHE A 226 -1.82 1.96 21.83
CA PHE A 226 -0.81 1.99 22.89
C PHE A 226 0.57 1.49 22.40
N GLU A 227 1.61 1.96 23.09
CA GLU A 227 2.99 1.77 22.62
C GLU A 227 3.41 0.29 22.58
N LEU A 228 3.05 -0.51 23.60
CA LEU A 228 3.43 -1.92 23.63
C LEU A 228 2.99 -2.70 22.36
N TYR A 229 1.76 -2.45 21.87
CA TYR A 229 1.30 -3.10 20.64
C TYR A 229 2.10 -2.64 19.42
N LYS A 230 2.41 -1.35 19.33
CA LYS A 230 3.23 -0.81 18.25
C LYS A 230 4.65 -1.37 18.30
N ASP A 231 5.20 -1.56 19.48
CA ASP A 231 6.52 -2.15 19.68
C ASP A 231 6.55 -3.61 19.25
N VAL A 232 5.55 -4.41 19.64
CA VAL A 232 5.40 -5.79 19.18
C VAL A 232 5.30 -5.85 17.65
N LEU A 233 4.50 -4.97 17.04
CA LEU A 233 4.32 -4.94 15.57
C LEU A 233 5.62 -4.54 14.85
N LYS A 234 6.32 -3.51 15.34
CA LYS A 234 7.60 -3.07 14.78
C LYS A 234 8.66 -4.16 14.93
N GLU A 235 8.80 -4.72 16.13
CA GLU A 235 9.77 -5.78 16.39
C GLU A 235 9.51 -7.02 15.53
N TYR A 236 8.24 -7.41 15.39
CA TYR A 236 7.87 -8.50 14.49
C TYR A 236 8.31 -8.23 13.04
N SER A 237 8.07 -7.01 12.53
CA SER A 237 8.52 -6.62 11.20
C SER A 237 10.06 -6.63 11.09
N THR A 238 10.76 -6.12 12.10
CA THR A 238 12.23 -6.09 12.16
C THR A 238 12.81 -7.51 12.11
N VAL A 239 12.32 -8.41 12.97
CA VAL A 239 12.78 -9.81 13.04
C VAL A 239 12.53 -10.52 11.70
N LEU A 240 11.38 -10.29 11.04
CA LEU A 240 11.14 -10.86 9.72
C LEU A 240 12.19 -10.43 8.69
N LEU A 241 12.53 -9.13 8.66
CA LEU A 241 13.52 -8.59 7.72
C LEU A 241 14.92 -9.15 7.98
N GLU A 242 15.34 -9.26 9.25
CA GLU A 242 16.63 -9.84 9.65
C GLU A 242 16.75 -11.31 9.26
N HIS A 243 15.66 -12.06 9.32
CA HIS A 243 15.60 -13.45 8.88
C HIS A 243 15.41 -13.59 7.35
N GLY A 244 15.40 -12.48 6.61
CA GLY A 244 15.35 -12.47 5.15
C GLY A 244 13.96 -12.74 4.57
N TYR A 245 12.90 -12.56 5.35
CA TYR A 245 11.53 -12.62 4.83
C TYR A 245 11.22 -11.32 4.09
N HIS A 246 10.96 -11.41 2.80
CA HIS A 246 10.53 -10.28 2.00
C HIS A 246 9.23 -9.71 2.55
N SER A 247 9.10 -8.39 2.52
CA SER A 247 7.96 -7.70 3.13
C SER A 247 7.27 -6.74 2.16
N LEU A 248 6.00 -6.48 2.42
CA LEU A 248 5.22 -5.48 1.72
C LEU A 248 4.34 -4.74 2.72
N PHE A 249 4.29 -3.43 2.64
CA PHE A 249 3.29 -2.64 3.36
C PHE A 249 2.96 -1.37 2.60
N PHE A 250 1.76 -0.85 2.83
CA PHE A 250 1.28 0.40 2.23
C PHE A 250 1.65 1.58 3.13
N PRO A 251 2.68 2.37 2.78
CA PRO A 251 3.18 3.43 3.67
C PRO A 251 2.22 4.61 3.82
N GLY A 252 1.25 4.78 2.94
CA GLY A 252 0.14 5.72 3.12
C GLY A 252 -0.74 5.40 4.33
N GLY A 253 -0.73 4.14 4.78
CA GLY A 253 -1.44 3.66 5.97
C GLY A 253 -2.95 3.49 5.78
N THR A 254 -3.58 4.27 4.91
CA THR A 254 -4.99 4.15 4.50
C THR A 254 -5.09 4.37 3.00
N ARG A 255 -6.17 3.90 2.37
CA ARG A 255 -6.46 4.21 0.97
C ARG A 255 -6.52 5.72 0.76
N CYS A 256 -5.98 6.18 -0.37
CA CYS A 256 -6.07 7.57 -0.77
C CYS A 256 -7.49 7.90 -1.22
N ARG A 257 -8.25 8.61 -0.37
CA ARG A 257 -9.65 8.95 -0.63
C ARG A 257 -9.84 9.97 -1.75
N SER A 258 -8.85 10.82 -1.96
CA SER A 258 -8.90 11.86 -2.99
C SER A 258 -8.36 11.44 -4.35
N ASN A 259 -7.70 10.29 -4.46
CA ASN A 259 -6.88 9.87 -5.60
C ASN A 259 -5.62 10.72 -5.85
N ILE A 260 -5.29 11.64 -4.96
CA ILE A 260 -4.02 12.38 -5.01
C ILE A 260 -2.89 11.41 -4.64
N ILE A 261 -1.74 11.49 -5.32
CA ILE A 261 -0.58 10.67 -5.01
C ILE A 261 -0.09 10.98 -3.59
N GLU A 262 0.20 9.96 -2.80
CA GLU A 262 0.58 10.09 -1.39
C GLU A 262 1.88 10.88 -1.24
N LYS A 263 1.83 11.92 -0.40
CA LYS A 263 2.99 12.74 -0.04
C LYS A 263 3.45 12.52 1.40
N ASN A 264 2.50 12.13 2.28
CA ASN A 264 2.75 11.92 3.70
C ASN A 264 2.68 10.43 4.01
N LEU A 265 3.83 9.84 4.34
CA LEU A 265 3.96 8.42 4.60
C LEU A 265 4.00 8.13 6.11
N LYS A 266 3.47 6.98 6.51
CA LYS A 266 3.58 6.44 7.86
C LYS A 266 4.93 5.76 8.02
N LEU A 267 5.75 6.29 8.92
CA LEU A 267 7.14 5.89 9.05
C LEU A 267 7.38 4.68 9.96
N GLY A 268 6.37 4.24 10.73
CA GLY A 268 6.56 3.19 11.75
C GLY A 268 7.14 1.88 11.22
N LEU A 269 6.54 1.30 10.17
CA LEU A 269 7.07 0.10 9.53
C LEU A 269 8.28 0.40 8.62
N LEU A 270 8.37 1.60 8.08
CA LEU A 270 9.52 1.99 7.28
C LEU A 270 10.79 2.05 8.13
N GLY A 271 10.70 2.53 9.37
CA GLY A 271 11.82 2.57 10.32
C GLY A 271 12.37 1.18 10.67
N THR A 272 11.54 0.13 10.56
CA THR A 272 12.01 -1.24 10.82
C THR A 272 13.10 -1.70 9.83
N THR A 273 13.17 -1.10 8.64
CA THR A 273 14.23 -1.38 7.66
C THR A 273 15.59 -0.86 8.12
N VAL A 274 15.61 0.34 8.71
CA VAL A 274 16.82 0.94 9.31
C VAL A 274 17.26 0.10 10.51
N THR A 275 16.32 -0.23 11.40
CA THR A 275 16.61 -1.03 12.61
C THR A 275 17.13 -2.42 12.24
N ALA A 276 16.48 -3.11 11.31
CA ALA A 276 16.90 -4.45 10.89
C ALA A 276 18.28 -4.44 10.24
N TYR A 277 18.59 -3.43 9.43
CA TYR A 277 19.91 -3.30 8.84
C TYR A 277 20.97 -2.99 9.91
N LYS A 278 20.69 -2.05 10.84
CA LYS A 278 21.56 -1.73 11.99
C LYS A 278 21.89 -2.97 12.82
N ASN A 279 20.88 -3.78 13.12
CA ASN A 279 21.06 -5.02 13.87
C ASN A 279 21.92 -6.03 13.11
N SER A 280 21.74 -6.15 11.81
CA SER A 280 22.59 -7.03 10.97
C SER A 280 24.06 -6.58 10.96
N VAL A 281 24.32 -5.27 10.93
CA VAL A 281 25.69 -4.75 11.05
C VAL A 281 26.28 -5.07 12.42
N ARG A 282 25.51 -4.90 13.51
CA ARG A 282 25.90 -5.24 14.89
C ARG A 282 26.24 -6.72 15.06
N GLU A 283 25.52 -7.59 14.38
CA GLU A 283 25.78 -9.03 14.37
C GLU A 283 26.97 -9.45 13.49
N GLY A 284 27.69 -8.50 12.92
CA GLY A 284 28.82 -8.77 12.03
C GLY A 284 28.42 -9.26 10.64
N ALA A 285 27.19 -9.02 10.21
CA ALA A 285 26.65 -9.42 8.92
C ALA A 285 26.25 -8.21 8.04
N PRO A 286 27.16 -7.26 7.75
CA PRO A 286 26.82 -6.04 6.98
C PRO A 286 26.38 -6.35 5.53
N ASN A 287 26.66 -7.54 5.05
CA ASN A 287 26.24 -8.01 3.73
C ASN A 287 24.80 -8.50 3.66
N LYS A 288 24.08 -8.57 4.78
CA LYS A 288 22.63 -8.77 4.80
C LYS A 288 21.92 -7.48 4.32
N ARG A 289 21.85 -7.32 3.01
CA ARG A 289 21.25 -6.13 2.39
C ARG A 289 19.74 -6.10 2.55
N ILE A 290 19.20 -4.91 2.74
CA ILE A 290 17.76 -4.63 2.71
C ILE A 290 17.53 -3.59 1.62
N TYR A 291 16.55 -3.84 0.75
CA TYR A 291 16.23 -2.97 -0.37
C TYR A 291 14.77 -2.56 -0.32
N ILE A 292 14.49 -1.29 -0.42
CA ILE A 292 13.14 -0.74 -0.43
C ILE A 292 12.75 -0.45 -1.86
N VAL A 293 11.72 -1.17 -2.35
CA VAL A 293 11.25 -1.08 -3.74
C VAL A 293 9.97 -0.25 -3.78
N PRO A 294 10.03 1.02 -4.21
CA PRO A 294 8.83 1.82 -4.40
C PRO A 294 7.99 1.23 -5.54
N ALA A 295 6.68 1.20 -5.38
CA ALA A 295 5.79 0.76 -6.43
C ALA A 295 4.54 1.63 -6.53
N THR A 296 3.93 1.69 -7.72
CA THR A 296 2.61 2.31 -7.90
C THR A 296 1.65 1.32 -8.52
N ILE A 297 0.40 1.36 -8.05
CA ILE A 297 -0.69 0.58 -8.62
C ILE A 297 -1.59 1.56 -9.35
N ASN A 298 -1.69 1.38 -10.67
CA ASN A 298 -2.36 2.33 -11.55
C ASN A 298 -3.58 1.65 -12.17
N TYR A 299 -4.77 2.08 -11.75
CA TYR A 299 -6.05 1.57 -12.23
C TYR A 299 -6.63 2.49 -13.30
N ARG A 300 -7.19 1.92 -14.36
CA ARG A 300 -8.01 2.69 -15.30
C ARG A 300 -9.28 3.25 -14.62
N LEU A 301 -9.91 2.44 -13.79
CA LEU A 301 -11.12 2.77 -13.03
C LEU A 301 -11.03 2.15 -11.63
N VAL A 302 -11.47 2.89 -10.60
CA VAL A 302 -11.44 2.47 -9.20
C VAL A 302 -12.86 2.17 -8.74
N LEU A 303 -13.09 0.97 -8.21
CA LEU A 303 -14.43 0.50 -7.83
C LEU A 303 -15.09 1.40 -6.76
N GLU A 304 -14.33 1.76 -5.75
CA GLU A 304 -14.78 2.51 -4.57
C GLU A 304 -14.67 4.03 -4.74
N ALA A 305 -14.42 4.51 -5.97
CA ALA A 305 -14.20 5.95 -6.21
C ALA A 305 -15.33 6.83 -5.67
N GLU A 306 -16.60 6.38 -5.78
CA GLU A 306 -17.77 7.10 -5.29
C GLU A 306 -17.70 7.34 -3.78
N THR A 307 -17.49 6.28 -3.01
CA THR A 307 -17.41 6.37 -1.54
C THR A 307 -16.14 7.08 -1.07
N LEU A 308 -15.02 6.84 -1.74
CA LEU A 308 -13.75 7.47 -1.39
C LEU A 308 -13.81 8.99 -1.56
N ILE A 309 -14.38 9.49 -2.66
CA ILE A 309 -14.47 10.94 -2.89
C ILE A 309 -15.50 11.59 -1.97
N ASP A 310 -16.61 10.93 -1.68
CA ASP A 310 -17.61 11.43 -0.74
C ASP A 310 -17.02 11.57 0.67
N ASP A 311 -16.29 10.58 1.16
CA ASP A 311 -15.57 10.63 2.43
C ASP A 311 -14.55 11.78 2.46
N TYR A 312 -13.78 11.96 1.37
CA TYR A 312 -12.79 13.03 1.28
C TYR A 312 -13.43 14.42 1.32
N LEU A 313 -14.49 14.64 0.54
CA LEU A 313 -15.18 15.92 0.50
C LEU A 313 -15.93 16.23 1.80
N ALA A 314 -16.47 15.22 2.47
CA ALA A 314 -17.07 15.37 3.79
C ALA A 314 -16.03 15.78 4.85
N GLU A 315 -14.84 15.17 4.84
CA GLU A 315 -13.75 15.47 5.77
C GLU A 315 -13.20 16.89 5.54
N THR A 316 -12.98 17.28 4.30
CA THR A 316 -12.44 18.61 3.94
C THR A 316 -13.49 19.72 4.05
N GLY A 317 -14.77 19.42 3.84
CA GLY A 317 -15.90 20.35 3.97
C GLY A 317 -16.41 20.55 5.40
N LYS A 318 -15.71 20.03 6.44
CA LYS A 318 -16.11 20.07 7.85
C LYS A 318 -17.43 19.33 8.20
N SER A 319 -17.92 18.49 7.32
CA SER A 319 -19.08 17.61 7.57
C SER A 319 -18.58 16.34 8.28
N ARG A 320 -18.98 16.13 9.54
CA ARG A 320 -18.54 15.02 10.41
C ARG A 320 -19.30 13.72 10.12
N TYR A 321 -19.24 13.17 8.94
CA TYR A 321 -19.72 11.81 8.69
C TYR A 321 -18.60 10.96 8.07
N ILE A 322 -17.88 10.22 8.91
CA ILE A 322 -16.98 9.16 8.48
C ILE A 322 -17.84 7.91 8.35
N ILE A 323 -18.12 7.49 7.12
CA ILE A 323 -18.73 6.19 6.86
C ILE A 323 -17.65 5.14 7.10
N THR A 324 -17.77 4.42 8.22
CA THR A 324 -16.83 3.35 8.62
C THR A 324 -17.19 1.99 8.00
N ASP A 325 -18.19 1.93 7.13
CA ASP A 325 -18.58 0.68 6.47
C ASP A 325 -17.55 0.27 5.41
N ASP A 326 -16.84 -0.80 5.73
CA ASP A 326 -15.91 -1.45 4.82
C ASP A 326 -16.72 -2.22 3.78
N GLU A 327 -16.82 -1.67 2.58
CA GLU A 327 -17.62 -2.20 1.46
C GLU A 327 -17.24 -3.62 1.05
N PHE A 328 -16.03 -4.07 1.46
CA PHE A 328 -15.52 -5.43 1.19
C PHE A 328 -16.14 -6.52 2.06
N SER A 329 -16.92 -6.18 3.07
CA SER A 329 -17.64 -7.19 3.85
C SER A 329 -18.72 -7.94 3.04
N ARG A 330 -19.04 -7.49 1.83
CA ARG A 330 -20.08 -8.09 0.97
C ARG A 330 -19.44 -8.75 -0.26
N LEU A 331 -19.42 -10.09 -0.26
CA LEU A 331 -18.96 -10.92 -1.39
C LEU A 331 -19.54 -10.49 -2.75
N GLY A 332 -20.79 -10.04 -2.79
CA GLY A 332 -21.45 -9.59 -4.01
C GLY A 332 -20.76 -8.39 -4.70
N ARG A 333 -20.15 -7.48 -3.95
CA ARG A 333 -19.42 -6.33 -4.53
C ARG A 333 -18.06 -6.72 -5.08
N LEU A 334 -17.39 -7.68 -4.46
CA LEU A 334 -16.16 -8.26 -5.00
C LEU A 334 -16.42 -8.92 -6.35
N VAL A 335 -17.52 -9.66 -6.44
CA VAL A 335 -18.01 -10.30 -7.68
C VAL A 335 -18.29 -9.28 -8.76
N GLU A 336 -19.06 -8.25 -8.44
CA GLU A 336 -19.42 -7.19 -9.38
C GLU A 336 -18.17 -6.45 -9.88
N PHE A 337 -17.18 -6.25 -9.02
CA PHE A 337 -15.91 -5.65 -9.38
C PHE A 337 -15.14 -6.52 -10.40
N PHE A 338 -14.95 -7.81 -10.12
CA PHE A 338 -14.28 -8.71 -11.07
C PHE A 338 -15.04 -8.78 -12.39
N ARG A 339 -16.38 -8.83 -12.34
CA ARG A 339 -17.20 -8.79 -13.55
C ARG A 339 -17.02 -7.49 -14.35
N LYS A 340 -16.94 -6.35 -13.67
CA LYS A 340 -16.72 -5.04 -14.31
C LYS A 340 -15.30 -4.90 -14.86
N ILE A 341 -14.27 -5.40 -14.17
CA ILE A 341 -12.90 -5.46 -14.74
C ILE A 341 -12.87 -6.39 -15.97
N LEU A 342 -13.57 -7.51 -15.92
CA LEU A 342 -13.62 -8.46 -17.02
C LEU A 342 -14.42 -7.94 -18.23
N ALA A 343 -15.49 -7.22 -17.99
CA ALA A 343 -16.37 -6.68 -19.05
C ALA A 343 -15.80 -5.42 -19.72
N HIS A 344 -15.03 -4.61 -18.98
CA HIS A 344 -14.42 -3.39 -19.49
C HIS A 344 -12.93 -3.66 -19.65
N GLU A 345 -12.31 -3.28 -20.72
CA GLU A 345 -10.86 -3.41 -21.01
C GLU A 345 -9.98 -2.69 -19.95
N GLY A 346 -10.23 -3.00 -18.66
CA GLY A 346 -9.56 -2.44 -17.51
C GLY A 346 -8.17 -3.06 -17.36
N SER A 347 -7.11 -2.33 -17.68
CA SER A 347 -5.76 -2.72 -17.33
C SER A 347 -5.38 -2.12 -15.98
N VAL A 348 -4.64 -2.90 -15.19
CA VAL A 348 -3.96 -2.46 -13.99
C VAL A 348 -2.46 -2.54 -14.25
N ILE A 349 -1.75 -1.44 -14.07
CA ILE A 349 -0.30 -1.43 -14.18
C ILE A 349 0.29 -1.31 -12.79
N VAL A 350 1.08 -2.30 -12.41
CA VAL A 350 1.95 -2.25 -11.23
C VAL A 350 3.35 -1.87 -11.71
N ARG A 351 3.77 -0.64 -11.43
CA ARG A 351 5.10 -0.16 -11.82
C ARG A 351 6.01 -0.15 -10.61
N PHE A 352 7.13 -0.86 -10.73
CA PHE A 352 8.18 -0.94 -9.72
C PHE A 352 9.28 0.06 -10.05
N GLY A 353 9.65 0.86 -9.05
CA GLY A 353 10.73 1.82 -9.18
C GLY A 353 12.09 1.21 -8.83
N ARG A 354 13.15 2.00 -9.04
CA ARG A 354 14.49 1.63 -8.66
C ARG A 354 14.56 1.42 -7.15
N PRO A 355 15.13 0.31 -6.68
CA PRO A 355 15.31 0.05 -5.27
C PRO A 355 16.17 1.12 -4.58
N LEU A 356 15.88 1.36 -3.31
CA LEU A 356 16.64 2.21 -2.41
C LEU A 356 17.24 1.36 -1.29
N ASP A 357 18.33 1.81 -0.69
CA ASP A 357 18.81 1.25 0.58
C ASP A 357 18.00 1.81 1.78
N PRO A 358 18.18 1.31 3.02
CA PRO A 358 17.44 1.79 4.20
C PRO A 358 17.64 3.27 4.54
N PHE A 359 18.67 3.90 4.00
CA PHE A 359 19.02 5.31 4.23
C PHE A 359 18.53 6.23 3.09
N GLY A 360 17.92 5.66 2.05
CA GLY A 360 17.37 6.36 0.90
C GLY A 360 18.38 6.65 -0.20
N ASN A 361 19.51 5.96 -0.21
CA ASN A 361 20.46 6.00 -1.34
C ASN A 361 19.91 5.17 -2.50
N ASP A 362 20.27 5.56 -3.72
CA ASP A 362 19.97 4.76 -4.90
C ASP A 362 20.85 3.49 -4.92
N VAL A 363 20.40 2.48 -5.65
CA VAL A 363 21.09 1.20 -5.76
C VAL A 363 21.46 0.95 -7.22
N THR A 364 22.69 0.50 -7.48
CA THR A 364 23.16 0.09 -8.81
C THR A 364 22.45 -1.17 -9.29
N ASP A 365 22.66 -1.56 -10.54
CA ASP A 365 22.14 -2.82 -11.09
C ASP A 365 22.72 -4.05 -10.36
N ASP A 366 23.90 -3.87 -9.74
CA ASP A 366 24.57 -4.89 -8.93
C ASP A 366 24.16 -4.88 -7.46
N GLY A 367 23.22 -4.04 -7.04
CA GLY A 367 22.73 -3.97 -5.67
C GLY A 367 23.62 -3.19 -4.70
N GLU A 368 24.59 -2.41 -5.19
CA GLU A 368 25.46 -1.58 -4.35
C GLU A 368 24.85 -0.18 -4.18
N SER A 369 24.96 0.37 -2.95
CA SER A 369 24.44 1.70 -2.64
C SER A 369 25.32 2.80 -3.26
N ILE A 370 24.68 3.82 -3.83
CA ILE A 370 25.33 4.99 -4.41
C ILE A 370 24.66 6.28 -3.89
N ASP A 371 25.48 7.29 -3.63
CA ASP A 371 24.99 8.61 -3.25
C ASP A 371 24.37 9.36 -4.45
N ARG A 372 23.88 10.58 -4.20
CA ARG A 372 23.27 11.44 -5.24
C ARG A 372 24.25 11.87 -6.33
N GLN A 373 25.56 11.75 -6.07
CA GLN A 373 26.63 12.05 -7.02
C GLN A 373 27.09 10.79 -7.78
N GLY A 374 26.47 9.62 -7.52
CA GLY A 374 26.82 8.35 -8.15
C GLY A 374 28.05 7.67 -7.56
N ARG A 375 28.55 8.11 -6.40
CA ARG A 375 29.70 7.50 -5.73
C ARG A 375 29.23 6.34 -4.86
N ALA A 376 30.01 5.25 -4.85
CA ALA A 376 29.75 4.10 -3.97
C ALA A 376 29.74 4.53 -2.50
N VAL A 377 28.77 4.03 -1.75
CA VAL A 377 28.60 4.27 -0.32
C VAL A 377 28.50 2.95 0.41
N ASP A 378 29.24 2.80 1.51
CA ASP A 378 28.99 1.70 2.44
C ASP A 378 27.83 2.07 3.39
N PRO A 379 26.67 1.41 3.28
CA PRO A 379 25.55 1.70 4.17
C PRO A 379 25.84 1.48 5.65
N ALA A 380 26.82 0.61 6.00
CA ALA A 380 27.19 0.36 7.38
C ALA A 380 27.80 1.61 8.04
N SER A 381 28.40 2.52 7.25
CA SER A 381 28.95 3.78 7.77
C SER A 381 27.89 4.69 8.42
N TYR A 382 26.62 4.58 8.01
CA TYR A 382 25.52 5.38 8.55
C TYR A 382 25.14 5.01 10.00
N VAL A 383 25.48 3.80 10.43
CA VAL A 383 25.11 3.28 11.76
C VAL A 383 26.29 3.08 12.70
N ARG A 384 27.53 3.32 12.20
CA ARG A 384 28.76 3.23 12.97
C ARG A 384 29.15 4.59 13.54
N GLY A 385 29.73 4.57 14.75
CA GLY A 385 30.41 5.70 15.33
C GLY A 385 31.83 5.90 14.81
N ALA A 386 32.52 6.90 15.33
CA ALA A 386 33.91 7.17 14.95
C ALA A 386 34.89 6.04 15.33
N ASP A 387 34.53 5.21 16.29
CA ASP A 387 35.26 4.02 16.75
C ASP A 387 35.01 2.79 15.86
N GLY A 388 34.11 2.90 14.86
CA GLY A 388 33.71 1.81 13.97
C GLY A 388 32.62 0.90 14.54
N GLU A 389 32.23 1.08 15.81
CA GLU A 389 31.18 0.29 16.46
C GLU A 389 29.79 0.81 16.10
N VAL A 390 28.78 -0.09 16.14
CA VAL A 390 27.39 0.28 15.90
C VAL A 390 26.84 1.04 17.09
N THR A 391 26.36 2.26 16.85
CA THR A 391 25.80 3.13 17.89
C THR A 391 24.27 3.10 17.88
N ASP A 392 23.65 3.18 19.06
CA ASP A 392 22.22 3.42 19.21
C ASP A 392 21.98 4.93 19.33
N ASP A 393 21.27 5.46 18.32
CA ASP A 393 20.89 6.87 18.24
C ASP A 393 19.50 6.95 17.55
N ASP A 394 18.48 7.01 18.37
CA ASP A 394 17.09 7.04 17.91
C ASP A 394 16.76 8.29 17.08
N GLN A 395 17.40 9.42 17.37
CA GLN A 395 17.18 10.65 16.62
C GLN A 395 17.76 10.53 15.21
N ARG A 396 18.96 10.01 15.07
CA ARG A 396 19.63 9.73 13.81
C ARG A 396 18.81 8.73 12.99
N ASP A 397 18.40 7.60 13.58
CA ASP A 397 17.65 6.53 12.91
C ASP A 397 16.26 7.03 12.46
N ALA A 398 15.62 7.90 13.26
CA ALA A 398 14.39 8.57 12.89
C ALA A 398 14.59 9.55 11.71
N GLU A 399 15.72 10.28 11.64
CA GLU A 399 16.00 11.17 10.51
C GLU A 399 16.27 10.40 9.23
N TYR A 400 17.01 9.29 9.28
CA TYR A 400 17.17 8.41 8.12
C TYR A 400 15.83 7.86 7.63
N THR A 401 14.97 7.43 8.54
CA THR A 401 13.62 6.97 8.19
C THR A 401 12.80 8.09 7.52
N ARG A 402 12.91 9.33 8.00
CA ARG A 402 12.26 10.50 7.35
C ARG A 402 12.85 10.77 5.96
N ALA A 403 14.16 10.68 5.82
CA ALA A 403 14.85 10.87 4.54
C ALA A 403 14.41 9.82 3.51
N LEU A 404 14.36 8.55 3.90
CA LEU A 404 13.84 7.46 3.08
C LEU A 404 12.37 7.71 2.72
N GLY A 405 11.54 8.13 3.67
CA GLY A 405 10.13 8.46 3.42
C GLY A 405 9.97 9.58 2.39
N ARG A 406 10.79 10.63 2.46
CA ARG A 406 10.82 11.71 1.45
C ARG A 406 11.23 11.20 0.06
N ARG A 407 12.20 10.29 -0.01
CA ARG A 407 12.63 9.67 -1.28
C ARG A 407 11.52 8.84 -1.91
N LEU A 408 10.82 8.03 -1.11
CA LEU A 408 9.67 7.24 -1.57
C LEU A 408 8.53 8.12 -2.08
N ALA A 409 8.15 9.14 -1.31
CA ALA A 409 7.11 10.09 -1.70
C ALA A 409 7.45 10.83 -3.00
N ALA A 410 8.73 11.14 -3.24
CA ALA A 410 9.22 11.76 -4.48
C ALA A 410 9.28 10.78 -5.66
N ALA A 411 9.36 9.47 -5.40
CA ALA A 411 9.38 8.45 -6.45
C ALA A 411 7.98 8.19 -7.04
N TYR A 412 6.91 8.23 -6.21
CA TYR A 412 5.57 7.87 -6.66
C TYR A 412 5.02 8.67 -7.85
N PRO A 413 5.16 10.01 -7.92
CA PRO A 413 4.77 10.76 -9.11
C PRO A 413 5.44 10.24 -10.39
N ARG A 414 6.75 10.00 -10.36
CA ARG A 414 7.54 9.52 -11.50
C ARG A 414 7.11 8.11 -11.95
N LEU A 415 6.68 7.27 -11.01
CA LEU A 415 6.23 5.91 -11.25
C LEU A 415 4.76 5.84 -11.66
N THR A 416 4.01 6.94 -11.54
CA THR A 416 2.58 6.93 -11.87
C THR A 416 2.37 6.78 -13.38
N VAL A 417 1.49 5.85 -13.75
CA VAL A 417 1.03 5.64 -15.13
C VAL A 417 -0.40 6.16 -15.25
N PHE A 418 -0.59 7.10 -16.16
CA PHE A 418 -1.90 7.70 -16.41
C PHE A 418 -2.66 6.94 -17.48
N HIS A 419 -3.85 6.47 -17.13
CA HIS A 419 -4.80 5.93 -18.09
C HIS A 419 -5.60 7.06 -18.78
N ALA A 420 -6.26 6.74 -19.88
CA ALA A 420 -7.13 7.67 -20.60
C ALA A 420 -8.14 8.37 -19.68
N THR A 421 -8.70 7.66 -18.70
CA THR A 421 -9.65 8.18 -17.71
C THR A 421 -9.09 9.33 -16.88
N HIS A 422 -7.83 9.24 -16.43
CA HIS A 422 -7.17 10.31 -15.66
C HIS A 422 -6.89 11.54 -16.52
N LEU A 423 -6.34 11.32 -17.72
CA LEU A 423 -5.94 12.40 -18.62
C LEU A 423 -7.16 13.16 -19.14
N VAL A 424 -8.20 12.45 -19.54
CA VAL A 424 -9.44 13.06 -20.04
C VAL A 424 -10.22 13.73 -18.91
N ALA A 425 -10.25 13.13 -17.72
CA ALA A 425 -10.85 13.80 -16.56
C ALA A 425 -10.13 15.12 -16.25
N ARG A 426 -8.78 15.16 -16.31
CA ARG A 426 -8.00 16.39 -16.14
C ARG A 426 -8.28 17.40 -17.24
N ALA A 427 -8.24 16.99 -18.50
CA ALA A 427 -8.51 17.87 -19.64
C ALA A 427 -9.92 18.47 -19.57
N THR A 428 -10.92 17.68 -19.20
CA THR A 428 -12.31 18.14 -19.02
C THR A 428 -12.42 19.09 -17.83
N TYR A 429 -11.79 18.77 -16.72
CA TYR A 429 -11.78 19.63 -15.52
C TYR A 429 -11.11 20.99 -15.80
N ASP A 430 -9.98 20.98 -16.52
CA ASP A 430 -9.28 22.21 -16.92
C ASP A 430 -10.13 23.05 -17.88
N ALA A 431 -10.79 22.41 -18.86
CA ALA A 431 -11.67 23.10 -19.81
C ALA A 431 -12.89 23.75 -19.12
N ILE A 432 -13.54 23.05 -18.17
CA ILE A 432 -14.63 23.61 -17.37
C ILE A 432 -14.12 24.73 -16.46
N SER A 433 -13.00 24.50 -15.78
CA SER A 433 -12.42 25.49 -14.87
C SER A 433 -12.10 26.80 -15.59
N ALA A 434 -11.57 26.72 -16.81
CA ALA A 434 -11.33 27.89 -17.66
C ALA A 434 -12.64 28.59 -18.06
N ALA A 435 -13.67 27.81 -18.45
CA ALA A 435 -14.97 28.39 -18.85
C ALA A 435 -15.70 29.07 -17.68
N GLN A 436 -15.54 28.56 -16.46
CA GLN A 436 -16.22 29.05 -15.25
C GLN A 436 -15.37 30.01 -14.41
N GLY A 437 -14.10 30.23 -14.76
CA GLY A 437 -13.17 31.06 -14.00
C GLY A 437 -12.85 30.53 -12.59
N THR A 438 -13.03 29.25 -12.32
CA THR A 438 -12.78 28.65 -11.00
C THR A 438 -12.36 27.18 -11.09
N ARG A 439 -11.40 26.80 -10.24
CA ARG A 439 -10.99 25.40 -10.02
C ARG A 439 -11.53 24.82 -8.70
N ASP A 440 -12.32 25.58 -7.96
CA ASP A 440 -12.88 25.15 -6.69
C ASP A 440 -14.02 24.14 -6.94
N VAL A 441 -13.81 22.89 -6.50
CA VAL A 441 -14.77 21.80 -6.68
C VAL A 441 -16.13 22.14 -6.02
N TYR A 442 -16.13 22.82 -4.87
CA TYR A 442 -17.37 23.17 -4.17
C TYR A 442 -18.19 24.25 -4.91
N ARG A 443 -17.51 25.12 -5.66
CA ARG A 443 -18.19 26.07 -6.56
C ARG A 443 -18.73 25.35 -7.78
N LEU A 444 -17.96 24.46 -8.40
CA LEU A 444 -18.40 23.69 -9.55
C LEU A 444 -19.60 22.79 -9.24
N LEU A 445 -19.64 22.20 -8.03
CA LEU A 445 -20.78 21.38 -7.56
C LEU A 445 -22.12 22.12 -7.46
N ARG A 446 -22.09 23.46 -7.43
CA ARG A 446 -23.30 24.29 -7.34
C ARG A 446 -23.81 24.76 -8.70
N LEU A 447 -23.06 24.48 -9.76
CA LEU A 447 -23.43 24.93 -11.10
C LEU A 447 -24.56 24.06 -11.68
N PRO A 448 -25.48 24.67 -12.43
CA PRO A 448 -26.49 23.91 -13.17
C PRO A 448 -25.83 23.09 -14.28
N ALA A 449 -26.45 21.95 -14.64
CA ALA A 449 -25.92 21.00 -15.62
C ALA A 449 -25.54 21.65 -16.97
N GLN A 450 -26.28 22.68 -17.41
CA GLN A 450 -26.00 23.38 -18.67
C GLN A 450 -24.63 24.07 -18.67
N GLN A 451 -24.15 24.51 -17.51
CA GLN A 451 -22.85 25.16 -17.34
C GLN A 451 -21.70 24.17 -17.17
N LEU A 452 -22.02 22.90 -17.04
CA LEU A 452 -21.07 21.78 -16.92
C LEU A 452 -20.85 21.04 -18.25
N ALA A 453 -21.19 21.67 -19.37
CA ALA A 453 -20.93 21.17 -20.72
C ALA A 453 -19.78 21.97 -21.36
N VAL A 454 -18.86 21.28 -22.00
CA VAL A 454 -17.72 21.89 -22.72
C VAL A 454 -17.62 21.32 -24.12
N GLY A 455 -17.13 22.14 -25.07
CA GLY A 455 -16.88 21.68 -26.45
C GLY A 455 -15.85 20.55 -26.48
N LEU A 456 -16.14 19.51 -27.26
CA LEU A 456 -15.24 18.37 -27.42
C LEU A 456 -13.83 18.79 -27.87
N ASP A 457 -13.75 19.74 -28.82
CA ASP A 457 -12.46 20.21 -29.33
C ASP A 457 -11.64 20.89 -28.24
N LYS A 458 -12.27 21.62 -27.29
CA LYS A 458 -11.57 22.18 -26.13
C LYS A 458 -10.99 21.10 -25.21
N VAL A 459 -11.72 19.99 -25.02
CA VAL A 459 -11.21 18.86 -24.23
C VAL A 459 -10.04 18.19 -24.95
N VAL A 460 -10.15 18.00 -26.26
CA VAL A 460 -9.07 17.43 -27.09
C VAL A 460 -7.82 18.34 -27.04
N ASP A 461 -7.97 19.66 -27.17
CA ASP A 461 -6.85 20.60 -27.10
C ASP A 461 -6.16 20.57 -25.73
N GLN A 462 -6.94 20.52 -24.63
CA GLN A 462 -6.38 20.38 -23.28
C GLN A 462 -5.65 19.06 -23.10
N LEU A 463 -6.17 17.97 -23.66
CA LEU A 463 -5.52 16.65 -23.61
C LEU A 463 -4.19 16.66 -24.37
N VAL A 464 -4.15 17.26 -25.57
CA VAL A 464 -2.91 17.38 -26.37
C VAL A 464 -1.85 18.14 -25.59
N ARG A 465 -2.20 19.28 -25.01
CA ARG A 465 -1.26 20.07 -24.18
C ARG A 465 -0.78 19.30 -22.95
N LEU A 466 -1.68 18.60 -22.26
CA LEU A 466 -1.30 17.79 -21.10
C LEU A 466 -0.33 16.68 -21.48
N ARG A 467 -0.56 16.00 -22.60
CA ARG A 467 0.33 14.94 -23.10
C ARG A 467 1.72 15.47 -23.48
N ALA A 468 1.78 16.61 -24.15
CA ALA A 468 3.06 17.27 -24.46
C ALA A 468 3.86 17.57 -23.18
N ARG A 469 3.20 18.10 -22.15
CA ARG A 469 3.84 18.39 -20.86
C ARG A 469 4.33 17.13 -20.12
N LEU A 470 3.61 16.02 -20.24
CA LEU A 470 4.07 14.73 -19.68
C LEU A 470 5.30 14.23 -20.42
N ALA A 471 5.35 14.38 -21.74
CA ALA A 471 6.52 14.01 -22.53
C ALA A 471 7.77 14.85 -22.19
N ASP A 472 7.57 16.16 -21.97
CA ASP A 472 8.65 17.10 -21.63
C ASP A 472 9.16 16.96 -20.19
N HIS A 473 8.33 16.40 -19.28
CA HIS A 473 8.65 16.31 -17.86
C HIS A 473 8.41 14.89 -17.29
N PRO A 474 9.35 13.95 -17.48
CA PRO A 474 9.22 12.57 -16.98
C PRO A 474 9.01 12.47 -15.46
N ALA A 475 9.36 13.52 -14.71
CA ALA A 475 9.12 13.60 -13.27
C ALA A 475 7.63 13.63 -12.89
N TYR A 476 6.75 13.94 -13.83
CA TYR A 476 5.29 13.93 -13.63
C TYR A 476 4.64 12.56 -13.80
N GLY A 477 5.40 11.54 -14.24
CA GLY A 477 4.88 10.23 -14.59
C GLY A 477 4.79 10.03 -16.10
N ALA A 478 4.15 8.95 -16.51
CA ALA A 478 4.01 8.59 -17.92
C ALA A 478 2.56 8.28 -18.30
N GLU A 479 2.21 8.50 -19.55
CA GLU A 479 0.95 7.97 -20.07
C GLU A 479 1.04 6.43 -20.26
N HIS A 480 -0.11 5.79 -20.24
CA HIS A 480 -0.18 4.35 -20.51
C HIS A 480 0.36 4.05 -21.92
N PRO A 481 1.24 3.04 -22.10
CA PRO A 481 1.90 2.79 -23.38
C PRO A 481 0.95 2.66 -24.58
N LEU A 482 -0.25 2.10 -24.38
CA LEU A 482 -1.25 1.97 -25.44
C LEU A 482 -1.80 3.32 -25.94
N LEU A 483 -1.62 4.42 -25.20
CA LEU A 483 -2.11 5.74 -25.61
C LEU A 483 -1.12 6.46 -26.53
N ALA A 484 0.14 6.07 -26.54
CA ALA A 484 1.21 6.77 -27.24
C ALA A 484 0.92 6.95 -28.74
N SER A 485 0.35 5.92 -29.37
CA SER A 485 0.03 5.93 -30.80
C SER A 485 -1.42 6.36 -31.13
N GLN A 486 -2.25 6.61 -30.10
CA GLN A 486 -3.67 6.92 -30.31
C GLN A 486 -3.89 8.42 -30.52
N PRO A 487 -4.74 8.83 -31.50
CA PRO A 487 -5.19 10.20 -31.65
C PRO A 487 -5.93 10.69 -30.38
N ALA A 488 -5.71 11.93 -29.99
CA ALA A 488 -6.31 12.49 -28.78
C ALA A 488 -7.84 12.37 -28.75
N ARG A 489 -8.50 12.48 -29.91
CA ARG A 489 -9.97 12.34 -30.02
C ARG A 489 -10.44 10.93 -29.67
N GLU A 490 -9.73 9.90 -30.13
CA GLU A 490 -10.03 8.51 -29.81
C GLU A 490 -9.83 8.21 -28.33
N ILE A 491 -8.78 8.80 -27.72
CA ILE A 491 -8.52 8.72 -26.27
C ILE A 491 -9.69 9.32 -25.49
N VAL A 492 -10.22 10.49 -25.92
CA VAL A 492 -11.40 11.10 -25.30
C VAL A 492 -12.61 10.19 -25.42
N ASP A 493 -12.87 9.64 -26.60
CA ASP A 493 -14.02 8.76 -26.83
C ASP A 493 -13.96 7.47 -26.01
N ASP A 494 -12.77 6.86 -25.89
CA ASP A 494 -12.54 5.69 -25.06
C ASP A 494 -12.72 5.98 -23.56
N ALA A 495 -12.15 7.08 -23.09
CA ALA A 495 -12.28 7.49 -21.69
C ALA A 495 -13.73 7.82 -21.30
N VAL A 496 -14.45 8.59 -22.16
CA VAL A 496 -15.85 8.94 -21.92
C VAL A 496 -16.70 7.68 -21.86
N ARG A 497 -16.47 6.69 -22.75
CA ARG A 497 -17.17 5.41 -22.72
C ARG A 497 -16.98 4.69 -21.36
N GLY A 498 -15.74 4.57 -20.87
CA GLY A 498 -15.46 3.96 -19.57
C GLY A 498 -16.08 4.74 -18.40
N LEU A 499 -15.96 6.06 -18.41
CA LEU A 499 -16.47 6.94 -17.36
C LEU A 499 -18.01 7.07 -17.38
N SER A 500 -18.67 6.72 -18.48
CA SER A 500 -20.14 6.75 -18.58
C SER A 500 -20.82 5.47 -18.09
N THR A 501 -20.11 4.33 -18.08
CA THR A 501 -20.74 3.01 -17.88
C THR A 501 -20.28 2.26 -16.62
N TYR A 502 -19.15 2.62 -16.05
CA TYR A 502 -18.54 1.86 -14.96
C TYR A 502 -19.18 2.12 -13.60
N HIS A 503 -19.44 3.38 -13.27
CA HIS A 503 -20.00 3.80 -11.99
C HIS A 503 -21.54 3.72 -11.97
N THR A 504 -22.13 3.91 -10.79
CA THR A 504 -23.61 3.92 -10.65
C THR A 504 -24.26 5.05 -11.41
N ARG A 505 -23.50 6.16 -11.59
CA ARG A 505 -23.88 7.32 -12.42
C ARG A 505 -22.80 7.58 -13.45
N PRO A 506 -23.16 8.01 -14.67
CA PRO A 506 -22.17 8.47 -15.63
C PRO A 506 -21.41 9.66 -15.07
N ILE A 507 -20.10 9.70 -15.33
CA ILE A 507 -19.24 10.83 -14.95
C ILE A 507 -19.22 11.85 -16.09
N LEU A 508 -19.00 11.33 -17.29
CA LEU A 508 -18.97 12.10 -18.54
C LEU A 508 -19.88 11.44 -19.55
N THR A 509 -20.66 12.27 -20.27
CA THR A 509 -21.46 11.79 -21.42
C THR A 509 -21.11 12.64 -22.64
N ARG A 510 -20.99 11.99 -23.78
CA ARG A 510 -20.79 12.69 -25.06
C ARG A 510 -22.13 13.05 -25.68
N ARG A 511 -22.29 14.31 -26.10
CA ARG A 511 -23.45 14.83 -26.82
C ARG A 511 -22.98 15.56 -28.07
N ALA A 512 -22.98 14.87 -29.20
CA ALA A 512 -22.51 15.39 -30.48
C ALA A 512 -21.12 16.06 -30.39
N SER A 513 -21.06 17.39 -30.35
CA SER A 513 -19.82 18.18 -30.28
C SER A 513 -19.43 18.60 -28.86
N THR A 514 -20.12 18.11 -27.83
CA THR A 514 -19.86 18.51 -26.44
C THR A 514 -19.63 17.29 -25.54
N VAL A 515 -18.89 17.50 -24.46
CA VAL A 515 -18.75 16.58 -23.34
C VAL A 515 -19.49 17.20 -22.15
N GLN A 516 -20.50 16.49 -21.66
CA GLN A 516 -21.28 16.86 -20.48
C GLN A 516 -20.66 16.22 -19.24
N VAL A 517 -20.47 16.98 -18.17
CA VAL A 517 -20.14 16.43 -16.85
C VAL A 517 -21.43 16.16 -16.10
N ASP A 518 -21.66 14.89 -15.80
CA ASP A 518 -22.83 14.42 -15.06
C ASP A 518 -22.51 14.25 -13.57
N ASP A 519 -21.26 13.90 -13.20
CA ASP A 519 -20.81 13.83 -11.81
C ASP A 519 -19.47 14.59 -11.61
N VAL A 520 -19.55 15.77 -10.99
CA VAL A 520 -18.38 16.62 -10.72
C VAL A 520 -17.47 16.03 -9.65
N LYS A 521 -18.01 15.28 -8.67
CA LYS A 521 -17.20 14.69 -7.59
C LYS A 521 -16.29 13.62 -8.15
N LEU A 522 -16.84 12.70 -8.94
CA LEU A 522 -16.07 11.64 -9.57
C LEU A 522 -15.11 12.17 -10.64
N LEU A 523 -15.50 13.20 -11.40
CA LEU A 523 -14.58 13.90 -12.29
C LEU A 523 -13.39 14.46 -11.51
N TYR A 524 -13.66 15.10 -10.37
CA TYR A 524 -12.62 15.61 -9.47
C TYR A 524 -11.74 14.51 -8.91
N TYR A 525 -12.31 13.35 -8.54
CA TYR A 525 -11.55 12.18 -8.11
C TYR A 525 -10.53 11.74 -9.16
N TYR A 526 -10.97 11.51 -10.39
CA TYR A 526 -10.08 11.02 -11.46
C TYR A 526 -9.04 12.04 -11.89
N GLN A 527 -9.39 13.33 -11.98
CA GLN A 527 -8.41 14.37 -12.31
C GLN A 527 -7.36 14.55 -11.22
N ASN A 528 -7.68 14.27 -9.96
CA ASN A 528 -6.76 14.41 -8.83
C ASN A 528 -5.53 13.51 -8.92
N ARG A 529 -5.59 12.42 -9.69
CA ARG A 529 -4.39 11.61 -9.96
C ARG A 529 -3.27 12.42 -10.61
N THR A 530 -3.62 13.48 -11.32
CA THR A 530 -2.69 14.43 -11.97
C THR A 530 -2.43 15.69 -11.14
N ALA A 531 -2.87 15.77 -9.89
CA ALA A 531 -2.85 17.00 -9.09
C ALA A 531 -1.44 17.56 -8.81
N HIS A 532 -0.39 16.73 -8.94
CA HIS A 532 0.99 17.17 -8.82
C HIS A 532 1.54 17.83 -10.09
N ILE A 533 0.85 17.70 -11.23
CA ILE A 533 1.16 18.39 -12.46
C ILE A 533 0.57 19.82 -12.34
N PRO A 534 1.39 20.88 -12.37
CA PRO A 534 0.88 22.23 -12.25
C PRO A 534 -0.23 22.54 -13.27
N PRO A 535 -1.19 23.41 -13.01
CA PRO A 535 -2.08 23.89 -14.05
C PRO A 535 -1.28 24.63 -15.14
N GLU A 536 -1.84 24.73 -16.34
CA GLU A 536 -1.28 25.58 -17.38
C GLU A 536 -1.25 27.04 -16.87
N ALA A 537 -0.14 27.75 -17.08
CA ALA A 537 -0.10 29.19 -16.82
C ALA A 537 -1.10 29.85 -17.76
N SER A 538 -2.10 30.57 -17.20
CA SER A 538 -3.13 31.30 -17.95
C SER A 538 -2.54 32.49 -18.68
#